data_57d549ec29cccbc7f8ec6ef32f42058e
#
_entry.id   57d549ec29cccbc7f8ec6ef32f42058e
#
_cell.length_a   1.000
_cell.length_b   1.000
_cell.length_c   1.000
_cell.angle_alpha   90.00
_cell.angle_beta   90.00
_cell.angle_gamma   90.00
#
_symmetry.space_group_name_H-M   'P 1'
#
loop_
_entity.id
_entity.type
_entity.pdbx_description
1 polymer ?
#
loop_
_entity_poly.entity_id
_entity_poly.type
_entity_poly.pdbx_seq_one_letter_code
_entity_poly.pdbx_strand_id
1 'polypeptide(L)' 'MSAAVMRHAWQAGYPPAGKVVEVWYSVAIILAVWTGDEWRTADGQLLDVVSHWRFRQ' A
#
# COMPACT_ATOMS: atom_id res chain seq x y z
N MET A 1 15.09 -25.44 7.47
CA MET A 1 13.89 -24.77 7.25
C MET A 1 14.17 -23.40 6.68
N SER A 2 13.53 -23.15 5.69
CA SER A 2 13.71 -21.85 5.18
C SER A 2 12.94 -20.90 6.05
N ALA A 3 13.56 -19.88 6.39
CA ALA A 3 12.82 -18.79 6.91
C ALA A 3 11.89 -18.37 5.82
N ALA A 4 10.65 -18.53 6.04
CA ALA A 4 9.70 -18.01 5.11
C ALA A 4 9.96 -16.53 4.99
N VAL A 5 9.84 -16.03 3.79
CA VAL A 5 9.84 -14.61 3.61
C VAL A 5 8.60 -14.10 4.33
N MET A 6 8.82 -13.31 5.35
CA MET A 6 7.73 -12.77 6.11
C MET A 6 7.18 -11.57 5.38
N ARG A 7 5.98 -11.71 4.85
CA ARG A 7 5.30 -10.56 4.29
C ARG A 7 4.53 -9.87 5.38
N HIS A 8 4.50 -8.56 5.29
CA HIS A 8 3.68 -7.80 6.22
C HIS A 8 2.21 -8.09 5.96
N ALA A 9 1.45 -8.17 7.04
CA ALA A 9 0.02 -8.42 6.93
C ALA A 9 -0.68 -7.21 6.32
N TRP A 10 -1.77 -7.49 5.61
CA TRP A 10 -2.63 -6.43 5.10
C TRP A 10 -3.29 -5.70 6.25
N GLN A 11 -3.33 -4.40 6.14
CA GLN A 11 -3.87 -3.53 7.18
C GLN A 11 -4.96 -2.62 6.61
N ALA A 12 -5.90 -2.28 7.47
CA ALA A 12 -6.88 -1.24 7.17
C ALA A 12 -6.33 0.11 7.63
N GLY A 13 -7.04 1.18 7.28
CA GLY A 13 -6.62 2.52 7.69
C GLY A 13 -5.54 3.07 6.79
N TYR A 14 -4.61 3.82 7.36
CA TYR A 14 -3.64 4.56 6.58
C TYR A 14 -2.23 4.37 7.12
N PRO A 15 -1.24 4.26 6.22
CA PRO A 15 0.16 4.20 6.64
C PRO A 15 0.67 5.61 6.96
N PRO A 16 1.92 5.71 7.44
CA PRO A 16 2.55 7.02 7.56
C PRO A 16 2.56 7.74 6.21
N ALA A 17 2.29 9.03 6.24
CA ALA A 17 2.24 9.83 5.03
C ALA A 17 3.60 9.88 4.35
N GLY A 18 3.58 9.82 3.04
CA GLY A 18 4.78 9.94 2.23
C GLY A 18 5.57 8.66 2.02
N LYS A 19 5.15 7.55 2.64
CA LYS A 19 5.86 6.28 2.50
C LYS A 19 5.25 5.46 1.38
N VAL A 20 6.08 4.92 0.52
CA VAL A 20 5.61 4.03 -0.56
C VAL A 20 5.28 2.68 0.06
N VAL A 21 4.08 2.21 -0.17
CA VAL A 21 3.59 0.94 0.35
C VAL A 21 2.90 0.16 -0.75
N GLU A 22 2.65 -1.12 -0.49
CA GLU A 22 1.82 -1.92 -1.37
C GLU A 22 0.35 -1.73 -0.97
N VAL A 23 -0.52 -1.57 -1.94
CA VAL A 23 -1.95 -1.44 -1.68
C VAL A 23 -2.72 -2.45 -2.51
N TRP A 24 -3.82 -2.90 -1.95
CA TRP A 24 -4.78 -3.73 -2.67
C TRP A 24 -5.78 -2.79 -3.33
N TYR A 25 -5.69 -2.67 -4.64
CA TYR A 25 -6.52 -1.76 -5.40
C TYR A 25 -7.32 -2.54 -6.43
N SER A 26 -8.62 -2.62 -6.20
CA SER A 26 -9.51 -3.40 -7.04
C SER A 26 -9.06 -4.88 -7.08
N VAL A 27 -8.44 -5.33 -8.15
CA VAL A 27 -8.01 -6.72 -8.31
C VAL A 27 -6.49 -6.85 -8.39
N ALA A 28 -5.77 -5.81 -8.06
CA ALA A 28 -4.32 -5.80 -8.24
C ALA A 28 -3.62 -5.24 -7.01
N ILE A 29 -2.37 -5.65 -6.84
CA ILE A 29 -1.48 -5.07 -5.84
C ILE A 29 -0.58 -4.09 -6.58
N ILE A 30 -0.62 -2.83 -6.15
CA ILE A 30 0.19 -1.80 -6.77
C ILE A 30 0.93 -1.01 -5.68
N LEU A 31 1.91 -0.24 -6.09
CA LEU A 31 2.62 0.65 -5.18
C LEU A 31 1.92 1.99 -5.12
N ALA A 32 1.77 2.53 -3.92
CA ALA A 32 1.09 3.79 -3.72
C ALA A 32 1.62 4.50 -2.49
N VAL A 33 1.22 5.75 -2.36
CA VAL A 33 1.59 6.61 -1.25
C VAL A 33 0.33 7.22 -0.68
N TRP A 34 0.23 7.19 0.64
CA TRP A 34 -0.78 7.99 1.35
C TRP A 34 -0.16 9.35 1.61
N THR A 35 -0.80 10.40 1.10
CA THR A 35 -0.23 11.75 1.24
C THR A 35 -0.59 12.41 2.56
N GLY A 36 -1.44 11.77 3.35
CA GLY A 36 -2.04 12.38 4.52
C GLY A 36 -3.46 12.83 4.24
N ASP A 37 -3.86 12.77 3.01
CA ASP A 37 -5.11 13.32 2.54
C ASP A 37 -5.76 12.43 1.48
N GLU A 38 -4.95 11.82 0.64
CA GLU A 38 -5.45 10.97 -0.44
C GLU A 38 -4.40 9.94 -0.82
N TRP A 39 -4.83 8.90 -1.53
CA TRP A 39 -3.94 7.89 -2.08
C TRP A 39 -3.50 8.27 -3.47
N ARG A 40 -2.21 8.14 -3.75
CA ARG A 40 -1.66 8.37 -5.09
C ARG A 40 -0.71 7.25 -5.48
N THR A 41 -0.66 6.95 -6.77
CA THR A 41 0.33 6.04 -7.29
C THR A 41 1.70 6.69 -7.26
N ALA A 42 2.75 5.90 -7.53
CA ALA A 42 4.11 6.43 -7.54
C ALA A 42 4.28 7.52 -8.59
N ASP A 43 3.52 7.48 -9.68
CA ASP A 43 3.58 8.50 -10.73
C ASP A 43 2.54 9.60 -10.54
N GLY A 44 1.89 9.65 -9.40
CA GLY A 44 1.05 10.79 -9.04
C GLY A 44 -0.44 10.66 -9.38
N GLN A 45 -0.88 9.52 -9.88
CA GLN A 45 -2.30 9.36 -10.20
C GLN A 45 -3.12 9.12 -8.94
N LEU A 46 -4.28 9.71 -8.87
CA LEU A 46 -5.18 9.57 -7.74
C LEU A 46 -5.82 8.18 -7.75
N LEU A 47 -5.85 7.55 -6.58
CA LEU A 47 -6.56 6.28 -6.38
C LEU A 47 -7.80 6.58 -5.55
N ASP A 48 -8.96 6.15 -6.04
CA ASP A 48 -10.22 6.48 -5.39
C ASP A 48 -10.59 5.51 -4.26
N VAL A 49 -10.29 4.22 -4.41
CA VAL A 49 -10.67 3.23 -3.40
C VAL A 49 -9.49 2.29 -3.18
N VAL A 50 -8.90 2.34 -2.00
CA VAL A 50 -7.88 1.41 -1.56
C VAL A 50 -8.45 0.64 -0.39
N SER A 51 -8.54 -0.69 -0.50
CA SER A 51 -9.14 -1.47 0.57
C SER A 51 -8.15 -1.76 1.70
N HIS A 52 -6.92 -2.12 1.36
CA HIS A 52 -5.91 -2.47 2.37
C HIS A 52 -4.53 -2.09 1.86
N TRP A 53 -3.60 -1.97 2.79
CA TRP A 53 -2.22 -1.67 2.47
C TRP A 53 -1.30 -2.51 3.34
N ARG A 54 -0.05 -2.61 2.92
CA ARG A 54 0.99 -3.24 3.74
C ARG A 54 2.35 -2.64 3.37
N PHE A 55 3.30 -2.74 4.30
CA PHE A 55 4.65 -2.28 4.01
C PHE A 55 5.27 -3.16 2.93
N ARG A 56 6.12 -2.56 2.14
CA ARG A 56 6.84 -3.29 1.10
C ARG A 56 7.83 -4.27 1.72
N GLN A 57 8.07 -5.34 0.99
CA GLN A 57 9.12 -6.29 1.36
C GLN A 57 10.49 -5.71 1.13
#